data_80d273feebce409a88696e8a16f4167b
#
_entry.id   80d273feebce409a88696e8a16f4167b
#
_cell.length_a   1.000
_cell.length_b   1.000
_cell.length_c   1.000
_cell.angle_alpha   90.00
_cell.angle_beta   90.00
_cell.angle_gamma   90.00
#
_symmetry.space_group_name_H-M   'P 1'
#
loop_
_entity.id
_entity.type
_entity.pdbx_description
1 polymer ?
#
loop_
_entity_poly.entity_id
_entity_poly.type
_entity_poly.pdbx_seq_one_letter_code
_entity_poly.pdbx_strand_id
1 'polypeptide(L)'
;MRGLLLPVHLGLAIMIGVGLAEAAAGEAPQEASRAEAPPIAKGDRPSRKVVVGTAIFGPHGDYPGLQERLEILSGLIDEMARKASAQSPGRGLDLAILPETVVTASGGEARDRAIPLDGPVKETFGGLARKHRSYILATMDLAEPGPEATVYSNAAILFDRRGEVVGIYRKRHPVAYVGSDVLEGGVTPGRECPVFDCDFGKLGIQICWDVQYDEGWDALAKAGAEIVAWPTASPATLTPSAQAARHRYYVASSVWRNNATIYEPTGMVAARIEEPSRVLVHELDLSYAILGWSGFLRNGEALRERYGERIGFHYDPREDMGLFWSNDPTTTIGAMVRSIGGEELDVQVERNRRLQEPARLPSP
;
A
#
# COMPACT_ATOMS: atom_id res chain seq x y z
N MET A 1 -4.29 73.55 -28.56
CA MET A 1 -3.45 74.12 -29.63
C MET A 1 -3.02 72.97 -30.53
N ARG A 2 -3.61 73.04 -31.73
CA ARG A 2 -3.00 72.85 -33.08
C ARG A 2 -2.11 71.61 -33.19
N GLY A 3 -2.43 70.59 -33.95
CA GLY A 3 -2.90 70.52 -35.31
C GLY A 3 -1.74 70.12 -36.24
N LEU A 4 -1.81 69.10 -36.96
CA LEU A 4 -1.94 69.04 -38.44
C LEU A 4 -1.36 67.71 -38.97
N LEU A 5 -2.20 66.84 -39.55
CA LEU A 5 -2.42 66.58 -40.99
C LEU A 5 -1.29 65.85 -41.78
N LEU A 6 -1.73 64.69 -42.25
CA LEU A 6 -1.42 63.85 -43.45
C LEU A 6 -0.68 64.46 -44.62
N PRO A 7 -0.12 63.69 -45.63
CA PRO A 7 -0.93 62.92 -46.56
C PRO A 7 -0.31 61.57 -47.09
N VAL A 8 -1.19 60.68 -47.43
CA VAL A 8 -1.41 59.77 -48.58
C VAL A 8 -0.42 59.85 -49.75
N HIS A 9 0.09 58.70 -50.15
CA HIS A 9 0.28 58.41 -51.60
C HIS A 9 0.02 56.95 -51.92
N LEU A 10 -0.83 56.79 -52.91
CA LEU A 10 -1.33 55.63 -53.62
C LEU A 10 -0.27 55.12 -54.61
N GLY A 11 -0.02 53.85 -54.68
CA GLY A 11 0.81 53.21 -55.71
C GLY A 11 0.29 51.80 -56.02
N LEU A 12 -0.49 51.72 -57.08
CA LEU A 12 -1.03 50.54 -57.72
C LEU A 12 0.04 49.88 -58.58
N ALA A 13 0.36 48.61 -58.36
CA ALA A 13 1.08 47.80 -59.33
C ALA A 13 0.45 46.39 -59.41
N ILE A 14 -0.14 46.19 -60.60
CA ILE A 14 -0.66 44.89 -61.06
C ILE A 14 0.53 44.04 -61.50
N MET A 15 0.68 42.83 -61.03
CA MET A 15 1.50 41.83 -61.69
C MET A 15 0.73 40.46 -61.69
N ILE A 16 0.72 39.93 -62.84
CA ILE A 16 0.00 38.76 -63.37
C ILE A 16 0.51 37.45 -62.73
N GLY A 17 -0.41 36.53 -62.58
CA GLY A 17 -0.23 35.26 -61.97
C GLY A 17 0.68 34.25 -62.68
N VAL A 18 1.18 33.32 -61.88
CA VAL A 18 1.53 31.98 -62.34
C VAL A 18 1.02 31.03 -61.21
N GLY A 19 0.05 30.20 -61.57
CA GLY A 19 -0.46 29.16 -60.66
C GLY A 19 0.61 28.08 -60.45
N LEU A 20 0.94 27.84 -59.22
CA LEU A 20 1.56 26.61 -58.77
C LEU A 20 0.54 25.87 -57.91
N ALA A 21 0.18 24.70 -58.41
CA ALA A 21 -0.66 23.74 -57.66
C ALA A 21 0.10 23.29 -56.41
N GLU A 22 -0.38 23.68 -55.23
CA GLU A 22 0.04 23.08 -53.97
C GLU A 22 -0.58 21.67 -53.90
N ALA A 23 0.31 20.68 -53.93
CA ALA A 23 -0.03 19.30 -53.62
C ALA A 23 -0.50 19.22 -52.15
N ALA A 24 -1.74 18.80 -51.94
CA ALA A 24 -2.26 18.48 -50.62
C ALA A 24 -1.35 17.42 -49.97
N ALA A 25 -0.65 17.80 -48.93
CA ALA A 25 0.02 16.87 -48.04
C ALA A 25 -1.07 16.05 -47.33
N GLY A 26 -1.16 14.78 -47.70
CA GLY A 26 -2.04 13.83 -47.02
C GLY A 26 -1.66 13.74 -45.56
N GLU A 27 -2.62 14.01 -44.67
CA GLU A 27 -2.52 13.72 -43.27
C GLU A 27 -2.18 12.24 -43.10
N ALA A 28 -1.05 11.95 -42.44
CA ALA A 28 -0.72 10.59 -42.01
C ALA A 28 -1.83 10.07 -41.12
N PRO A 29 -2.22 8.79 -41.24
CA PRO A 29 -3.26 8.22 -40.35
C PRO A 29 -2.76 8.36 -38.92
N GLN A 30 -3.53 9.05 -38.08
CA GLN A 30 -3.37 8.99 -36.63
C GLN A 30 -3.42 7.52 -36.23
N GLU A 31 -2.31 7.01 -35.71
CA GLU A 31 -2.29 5.71 -35.01
C GLU A 31 -3.39 5.74 -33.96
N ALA A 32 -4.43 4.96 -34.20
CA ALA A 32 -5.47 4.70 -33.21
C ALA A 32 -4.76 4.17 -31.96
N SER A 33 -4.73 4.98 -30.91
CA SER A 33 -4.31 4.56 -29.58
C SER A 33 -4.97 3.23 -29.28
N ARG A 34 -4.19 2.16 -29.21
CA ARG A 34 -4.66 0.87 -28.72
C ARG A 34 -5.18 1.13 -27.31
N ALA A 35 -6.49 1.17 -27.16
CA ALA A 35 -7.11 1.17 -25.86
C ALA A 35 -6.53 -0.02 -25.08
N GLU A 36 -5.78 0.24 -24.04
CA GLU A 36 -5.31 -0.81 -23.11
C GLU A 36 -6.53 -1.60 -22.64
N ALA A 37 -6.45 -2.91 -22.74
CA ALA A 37 -7.51 -3.78 -22.22
C ALA A 37 -7.74 -3.44 -20.74
N PRO A 38 -8.99 -3.37 -20.27
CA PRO A 38 -9.26 -3.05 -18.87
C PRO A 38 -8.52 -4.03 -17.97
N PRO A 39 -7.97 -3.54 -16.84
CA PRO A 39 -7.21 -4.39 -15.92
C PRO A 39 -8.08 -5.57 -15.45
N ILE A 40 -7.49 -6.76 -15.45
CA ILE A 40 -8.16 -7.98 -14.96
C ILE A 40 -8.56 -7.78 -13.51
N ALA A 41 -9.82 -7.98 -13.18
CA ALA A 41 -10.35 -7.89 -11.82
C ALA A 41 -9.55 -8.83 -10.86
N LYS A 42 -9.39 -8.42 -9.62
CA LYS A 42 -8.60 -9.21 -8.64
C LYS A 42 -9.13 -10.64 -8.50
N GLY A 43 -10.45 -10.81 -8.46
CA GLY A 43 -11.10 -12.10 -8.38
C GLY A 43 -10.92 -13.02 -9.62
N ASP A 44 -10.54 -12.47 -10.75
CA ASP A 44 -10.29 -13.24 -12.00
C ASP A 44 -8.81 -13.65 -12.15
N ARG A 45 -7.96 -13.30 -11.21
CA ARG A 45 -6.56 -13.75 -11.16
C ARG A 45 -6.45 -15.09 -10.42
N PRO A 46 -5.46 -15.92 -10.75
CA PRO A 46 -5.12 -17.09 -9.93
C PRO A 46 -4.84 -16.69 -8.49
N SER A 47 -5.10 -17.59 -7.53
CA SER A 47 -4.81 -17.37 -6.11
C SER A 47 -3.35 -16.97 -5.89
N ARG A 48 -3.11 -15.92 -5.10
CA ARG A 48 -1.79 -15.38 -4.76
C ARG A 48 -1.67 -15.22 -3.25
N LYS A 49 -1.26 -16.31 -2.61
CA LYS A 49 -1.09 -16.35 -1.15
C LYS A 49 0.18 -15.62 -0.74
N VAL A 50 0.10 -14.82 0.32
CA VAL A 50 1.21 -14.08 0.92
C VAL A 50 1.17 -14.25 2.44
N VAL A 51 2.27 -14.67 3.05
CA VAL A 51 2.38 -14.84 4.50
C VAL A 51 3.05 -13.61 5.10
N VAL A 52 2.30 -12.84 5.89
CA VAL A 52 2.74 -11.58 6.51
C VAL A 52 2.95 -11.77 8.00
N GLY A 53 4.08 -11.31 8.51
CA GLY A 53 4.42 -11.25 9.93
C GLY A 53 4.48 -9.81 10.42
N THR A 54 3.87 -9.54 11.60
CA THR A 54 3.92 -8.24 12.31
C THR A 54 4.24 -8.45 13.77
N ALA A 55 4.63 -7.38 14.49
CA ALA A 55 5.01 -7.48 15.88
C ALA A 55 4.33 -6.44 16.78
N ILE A 56 4.23 -6.78 18.06
CA ILE A 56 4.06 -5.83 19.16
C ILE A 56 5.41 -5.71 19.85
N PHE A 57 6.08 -4.59 19.64
CA PHE A 57 7.36 -4.28 20.28
C PHE A 57 7.60 -2.77 20.24
N GLY A 58 7.67 -2.14 21.43
CA GLY A 58 7.99 -0.74 21.57
C GLY A 58 9.40 -0.52 22.14
N PRO A 59 10.07 0.58 21.80
CA PRO A 59 11.37 0.95 22.36
C PRO A 59 11.19 1.57 23.76
N HIS A 60 10.53 0.83 24.66
CA HIS A 60 10.30 1.29 26.04
C HIS A 60 11.51 1.01 26.91
N GLY A 61 11.72 1.87 27.92
CA GLY A 61 12.87 1.80 28.82
C GLY A 61 14.16 2.35 28.21
N ASP A 62 15.28 2.05 28.85
CA ASP A 62 16.60 2.48 28.39
C ASP A 62 16.96 1.77 27.08
N TYR A 63 17.59 2.51 26.18
CA TYR A 63 18.09 1.93 24.94
C TYR A 63 19.29 1.03 25.22
N PRO A 64 19.22 -0.27 24.89
CA PRO A 64 20.26 -1.23 25.26
C PRO A 64 21.53 -1.12 24.40
N GLY A 65 21.55 -0.22 23.43
CA GLY A 65 22.55 -0.14 22.39
C GLY A 65 22.18 -0.91 21.13
N LEU A 66 22.83 -0.55 20.02
CA LEU A 66 22.45 -1.04 18.70
C LEU A 66 22.59 -2.57 18.58
N GLN A 67 23.67 -3.15 19.07
CA GLN A 67 23.93 -4.59 18.93
C GLN A 67 22.84 -5.43 19.61
N GLU A 68 22.54 -5.16 20.87
CA GLU A 68 21.52 -5.88 21.64
C GLU A 68 20.13 -5.63 21.03
N ARG A 69 19.83 -4.42 20.55
CA ARG A 69 18.59 -4.12 19.86
C ARG A 69 18.42 -4.94 18.58
N LEU A 70 19.46 -5.09 17.77
CA LEU A 70 19.42 -5.91 16.57
C LEU A 70 19.22 -7.39 16.89
N GLU A 71 19.80 -7.91 17.98
CA GLU A 71 19.58 -9.28 18.46
C GLU A 71 18.11 -9.50 18.87
N ILE A 72 17.50 -8.58 19.62
CA ILE A 72 16.08 -8.64 19.99
C ILE A 72 15.19 -8.67 18.75
N LEU A 73 15.42 -7.77 17.79
CA LEU A 73 14.63 -7.67 16.57
C LEU A 73 14.82 -8.90 15.66
N SER A 74 16.04 -9.45 15.62
CA SER A 74 16.32 -10.71 14.92
C SER A 74 15.50 -11.87 15.50
N GLY A 75 15.39 -11.95 16.81
CA GLY A 75 14.57 -12.93 17.50
C GLY A 75 13.08 -12.84 17.14
N LEU A 76 12.55 -11.63 16.97
CA LEU A 76 11.15 -11.42 16.51
C LEU A 76 10.94 -11.93 15.07
N ILE A 77 11.88 -11.63 14.17
CA ILE A 77 11.81 -12.09 12.77
C ILE A 77 11.97 -13.62 12.70
N ASP A 78 12.87 -14.20 13.46
CA ASP A 78 13.02 -15.65 13.57
C ASP A 78 11.74 -16.32 14.08
N GLU A 79 11.06 -15.71 15.05
CA GLU A 79 9.75 -16.18 15.53
C GLU A 79 8.66 -16.07 14.47
N MET A 80 8.59 -14.95 13.71
CA MET A 80 7.67 -14.81 12.58
C MET A 80 7.90 -15.93 11.55
N ALA A 81 9.14 -16.17 11.15
CA ALA A 81 9.48 -17.20 10.17
C ALA A 81 9.13 -18.61 10.67
N ARG A 82 9.36 -18.91 11.95
CA ARG A 82 9.00 -20.18 12.57
C ARG A 82 7.48 -20.39 12.59
N LYS A 83 6.71 -19.37 12.98
CA LYS A 83 5.24 -19.42 12.97
C LYS A 83 4.69 -19.56 11.54
N ALA A 84 5.25 -18.83 10.56
CA ALA A 84 4.88 -18.94 9.15
C ALA A 84 5.06 -20.37 8.63
N SER A 85 6.21 -20.99 8.90
CA SER A 85 6.47 -22.37 8.49
C SER A 85 5.54 -23.38 9.14
N ALA A 86 5.07 -23.10 10.37
CA ALA A 86 4.13 -23.98 11.08
C ALA A 86 2.68 -23.83 10.57
N GLN A 87 2.26 -22.60 10.21
CA GLN A 87 0.90 -22.31 9.74
C GLN A 87 0.69 -22.61 8.26
N SER A 88 1.73 -22.35 7.43
CA SER A 88 1.70 -22.54 5.98
C SER A 88 2.87 -23.45 5.55
N PRO A 89 2.77 -24.78 5.78
CA PRO A 89 3.84 -25.71 5.45
C PRO A 89 4.25 -25.63 3.97
N GLY A 90 5.57 -25.51 3.74
CA GLY A 90 6.13 -25.41 2.40
C GLY A 90 6.17 -24.00 1.78
N ARG A 91 5.58 -22.98 2.46
CA ARG A 91 5.61 -21.59 1.94
C ARG A 91 6.66 -20.74 2.67
N GLY A 92 6.61 -20.66 3.98
CA GLY A 92 7.44 -19.76 4.77
C GLY A 92 6.88 -18.31 4.83
N LEU A 93 7.67 -17.40 5.38
CA LEU A 93 7.34 -16.00 5.56
C LEU A 93 7.64 -15.22 4.26
N ASP A 94 6.70 -14.42 3.78
CA ASP A 94 6.91 -13.55 2.63
C ASP A 94 7.35 -12.15 3.04
N LEU A 95 6.75 -11.58 4.08
CA LEU A 95 7.01 -10.22 4.56
C LEU A 95 7.03 -10.17 6.08
N ALA A 96 8.12 -9.68 6.68
CA ALA A 96 8.21 -9.27 8.07
C ALA A 96 8.11 -7.75 8.19
N ILE A 97 7.24 -7.25 9.05
CA ILE A 97 7.08 -5.82 9.33
C ILE A 97 7.44 -5.55 10.78
N LEU A 98 8.46 -4.74 11.02
CA LEU A 98 8.82 -4.26 12.35
C LEU A 98 8.05 -2.97 12.69
N PRO A 99 7.78 -2.66 13.98
CA PRO A 99 7.13 -1.42 14.38
C PRO A 99 7.99 -0.17 14.13
N GLU A 100 7.38 1.01 14.19
CA GLU A 100 8.02 2.31 13.95
C GLU A 100 9.27 2.52 14.80
N THR A 101 10.36 3.01 14.19
CA THR A 101 11.65 3.45 14.82
C THR A 101 12.24 2.49 15.86
N VAL A 102 12.00 1.18 15.76
CA VAL A 102 12.42 0.21 16.78
C VAL A 102 13.91 -0.11 16.78
N VAL A 103 14.63 0.21 15.72
CA VAL A 103 16.10 -0.01 15.63
C VAL A 103 16.86 1.00 16.49
N THR A 104 16.44 2.25 16.49
CA THR A 104 17.09 3.35 17.19
C THR A 104 16.50 3.62 18.57
N ALA A 105 17.15 4.46 19.37
CA ALA A 105 16.59 4.97 20.60
C ALA A 105 15.34 5.80 20.32
N SER A 106 14.45 5.94 21.30
CA SER A 106 13.26 6.80 21.22
C SER A 106 13.46 8.11 21.98
N GLY A 107 12.82 9.19 21.52
CA GLY A 107 12.86 10.50 22.15
C GLY A 107 14.15 11.29 21.88
N GLY A 108 14.25 12.50 22.42
CA GLY A 108 15.39 13.39 22.19
C GLY A 108 15.50 13.94 20.77
N GLU A 109 16.68 14.47 20.46
CA GLU A 109 16.97 15.04 19.14
C GLU A 109 17.28 13.94 18.10
N ALA A 110 16.80 14.11 16.89
CA ALA A 110 17.02 13.15 15.80
C ALA A 110 18.52 12.94 15.51
N ARG A 111 19.31 14.01 15.57
CA ARG A 111 20.77 13.95 15.36
C ARG A 111 21.52 13.06 16.35
N ASP A 112 20.96 12.86 17.56
CA ASP A 112 21.62 12.10 18.63
C ASP A 112 21.27 10.60 18.56
N ARG A 113 20.15 10.23 17.90
CA ARG A 113 19.67 8.85 17.80
C ARG A 113 19.71 8.25 16.39
N ALA A 114 19.65 9.09 15.34
CA ALA A 114 19.66 8.60 13.97
C ALA A 114 21.03 8.02 13.59
N ILE A 115 21.00 6.92 12.86
CA ILE A 115 22.20 6.20 12.44
C ILE A 115 22.18 5.96 10.93
N PRO A 116 23.35 5.76 10.28
CA PRO A 116 23.40 5.39 8.86
C PRO A 116 22.85 3.99 8.65
N LEU A 117 22.36 3.72 7.45
CA LEU A 117 21.87 2.40 7.06
C LEU A 117 23.02 1.40 6.89
N ASP A 118 24.13 1.83 6.31
CA ASP A 118 25.28 0.96 6.05
C ASP A 118 25.95 0.50 7.35
N GLY A 119 26.46 -0.73 7.34
CA GLY A 119 27.05 -1.40 8.49
C GLY A 119 26.07 -2.34 9.21
N PRO A 120 26.05 -2.41 10.56
CA PRO A 120 25.38 -3.47 11.31
C PRO A 120 23.87 -3.61 10.99
N VAL A 121 23.16 -2.52 10.71
CA VAL A 121 21.73 -2.55 10.38
C VAL A 121 21.50 -3.28 9.06
N LYS A 122 22.18 -2.85 8.00
CA LYS A 122 22.08 -3.46 6.67
C LYS A 122 22.55 -4.91 6.65
N GLU A 123 23.63 -5.21 7.35
CA GLU A 123 24.19 -6.56 7.47
C GLU A 123 23.20 -7.50 8.17
N THR A 124 22.62 -7.07 9.29
CA THR A 124 21.68 -7.87 10.08
C THR A 124 20.41 -8.16 9.31
N PHE A 125 19.70 -7.12 8.84
CA PHE A 125 18.42 -7.34 8.17
C PHE A 125 18.57 -7.94 6.78
N GLY A 126 19.61 -7.60 6.04
CA GLY A 126 19.96 -8.28 4.80
C GLY A 126 20.32 -9.76 5.02
N GLY A 127 21.03 -10.08 6.10
CA GLY A 127 21.31 -11.46 6.52
C GLY A 127 20.05 -12.25 6.86
N LEU A 128 19.13 -11.66 7.63
CA LEU A 128 17.85 -12.28 8.00
C LEU A 128 16.94 -12.46 6.78
N ALA A 129 16.89 -11.49 5.87
CA ALA A 129 16.13 -11.58 4.63
C ALA A 129 16.61 -12.77 3.77
N ARG A 130 17.92 -12.95 3.61
CA ARG A 130 18.49 -14.14 2.94
C ARG A 130 18.20 -15.44 3.68
N LYS A 131 18.39 -15.46 5.01
CA LYS A 131 18.16 -16.63 5.88
C LYS A 131 16.75 -17.18 5.72
N HIS A 132 15.76 -16.30 5.77
CA HIS A 132 14.34 -16.67 5.75
C HIS A 132 13.73 -16.60 4.34
N ARG A 133 14.48 -16.14 3.32
CA ARG A 133 13.98 -15.87 1.98
C ARG A 133 12.71 -15.00 2.01
N SER A 134 12.75 -13.95 2.83
CA SER A 134 11.61 -13.09 3.14
C SER A 134 11.96 -11.64 2.87
N TYR A 135 10.97 -10.83 2.48
CA TYR A 135 11.11 -9.39 2.57
C TYR A 135 11.08 -8.98 4.03
N ILE A 136 11.90 -7.99 4.39
CA ILE A 136 11.92 -7.42 5.74
C ILE A 136 11.78 -5.91 5.65
N LEU A 137 10.80 -5.37 6.36
CA LEU A 137 10.61 -3.94 6.56
C LEU A 137 11.14 -3.56 7.94
N ALA A 138 12.36 -3.01 7.97
CA ALA A 138 12.99 -2.48 9.18
C ALA A 138 12.77 -0.97 9.29
N THR A 139 12.61 -0.46 10.52
CA THR A 139 12.26 0.93 10.79
C THR A 139 13.26 1.58 11.74
N MET A 140 13.68 2.80 11.44
CA MET A 140 14.70 3.52 12.20
C MET A 140 14.64 5.02 11.98
N ASP A 141 15.25 5.78 12.86
CA ASP A 141 15.69 7.14 12.53
C ASP A 141 16.97 7.03 11.70
N LEU A 142 16.89 7.44 10.45
CA LEU A 142 17.93 7.29 9.43
C LEU A 142 18.70 8.60 9.29
N ALA A 143 20.04 8.51 9.33
CA ALA A 143 20.95 9.62 9.03
C ALA A 143 21.54 9.41 7.62
N GLU A 144 21.37 10.40 6.74
CA GLU A 144 21.84 10.36 5.36
C GLU A 144 22.60 11.65 4.99
N PRO A 145 23.60 11.58 4.09
CA PRO A 145 24.19 12.79 3.52
C PRO A 145 23.13 13.62 2.78
N GLY A 146 23.00 14.89 3.12
CA GLY A 146 22.19 15.85 2.38
C GLY A 146 23.07 16.82 1.60
N PRO A 147 22.45 17.77 0.84
CA PRO A 147 23.19 18.72 0.03
C PRO A 147 24.13 19.66 0.82
N GLU A 148 23.69 20.07 2.01
CA GLU A 148 24.44 21.03 2.87
C GLU A 148 24.81 20.42 4.22
N ALA A 149 23.99 19.52 4.73
CA ALA A 149 24.17 18.89 6.04
C ALA A 149 23.54 17.48 6.06
N THR A 150 23.82 16.72 7.12
CA THR A 150 23.16 15.43 7.35
C THR A 150 21.66 15.64 7.49
N VAL A 151 20.88 14.83 6.78
CA VAL A 151 19.42 14.76 6.86
C VAL A 151 19.03 13.60 7.75
N TYR A 152 18.09 13.84 8.65
CA TYR A 152 17.54 12.84 9.55
C TYR A 152 16.07 12.57 9.20
N SER A 153 15.69 11.32 9.10
CA SER A 153 14.31 10.94 8.76
C SER A 153 13.83 9.74 9.56
N ASN A 154 12.55 9.73 9.94
CA ASN A 154 11.87 8.53 10.40
C ASN A 154 11.59 7.68 9.15
N ALA A 155 12.26 6.53 9.03
CA ALA A 155 12.31 5.77 7.81
C ALA A 155 11.95 4.29 7.99
N ALA A 156 11.36 3.70 6.95
CA ALA A 156 11.18 2.28 6.78
C ALA A 156 12.00 1.79 5.57
N ILE A 157 12.87 0.83 5.80
CA ILE A 157 13.80 0.27 4.82
C ILE A 157 13.32 -1.12 4.43
N LEU A 158 13.08 -1.35 3.14
CA LEU A 158 12.63 -2.62 2.60
C LEU A 158 13.81 -3.42 2.03
N PHE A 159 14.04 -4.60 2.57
CA PHE A 159 15.01 -5.58 2.09
C PHE A 159 14.30 -6.69 1.30
N ASP A 160 14.85 -7.10 0.17
CA ASP A 160 14.35 -8.24 -0.62
C ASP A 160 14.88 -9.59 -0.09
N ARG A 161 14.41 -10.69 -0.68
CA ARG A 161 14.82 -12.07 -0.31
C ARG A 161 16.31 -12.36 -0.53
N ARG A 162 17.02 -11.50 -1.27
CA ARG A 162 18.48 -11.58 -1.49
C ARG A 162 19.24 -10.73 -0.47
N GLY A 163 18.51 -9.99 0.38
CA GLY A 163 19.07 -9.09 1.38
C GLY A 163 19.51 -7.74 0.83
N GLU A 164 19.08 -7.41 -0.38
CA GLU A 164 19.33 -6.10 -0.99
C GLU A 164 18.24 -5.10 -0.58
N VAL A 165 18.63 -3.84 -0.46
CA VAL A 165 17.68 -2.76 -0.18
C VAL A 165 16.89 -2.44 -1.46
N VAL A 166 15.59 -2.71 -1.43
CA VAL A 166 14.67 -2.41 -2.55
C VAL A 166 14.31 -0.93 -2.56
N GLY A 167 14.15 -0.33 -1.38
CA GLY A 167 13.84 1.07 -1.24
C GLY A 167 13.65 1.53 0.18
N ILE A 168 13.46 2.83 0.33
CA ILE A 168 13.31 3.51 1.62
C ILE A 168 12.09 4.41 1.53
N TYR A 169 11.14 4.20 2.44
CA TYR A 169 10.06 5.16 2.68
C TYR A 169 10.43 6.06 3.84
N ARG A 170 10.33 7.37 3.66
CA ARG A 170 10.53 8.37 4.72
C ARG A 170 9.18 8.93 5.12
N LYS A 171 8.87 8.91 6.41
CA LYS A 171 7.61 9.41 6.97
C LYS A 171 7.29 10.81 6.43
N ARG A 172 6.12 10.94 5.83
CA ARG A 172 5.68 12.20 5.22
C ARG A 172 5.16 13.20 6.23
N HIS A 173 4.57 12.71 7.31
CA HIS A 173 3.92 13.53 8.33
C HIS A 173 4.49 13.24 9.73
N PRO A 174 5.75 13.63 10.01
CA PRO A 174 6.28 13.61 11.37
C PRO A 174 5.45 14.50 12.28
N VAL A 175 5.37 14.14 13.58
CA VAL A 175 4.54 14.83 14.56
C VAL A 175 5.28 16.04 15.13
N ALA A 176 4.61 17.19 15.17
CA ALA A 176 4.99 18.29 16.08
C ALA A 176 4.20 18.12 17.39
N TYR A 177 4.90 18.00 18.52
CA TYR A 177 4.24 17.93 19.82
C TYR A 177 3.69 19.29 20.24
N VAL A 178 2.64 19.29 21.07
CA VAL A 178 2.03 20.53 21.59
C VAL A 178 3.10 21.42 22.24
N GLY A 179 3.17 22.65 21.77
CA GLY A 179 4.15 23.64 22.24
C GLY A 179 5.55 23.53 21.60
N SER A 180 5.70 22.75 20.55
CA SER A 180 6.94 22.62 19.77
C SER A 180 6.67 22.85 18.28
N ASP A 181 7.56 23.61 17.64
CA ASP A 181 7.61 23.74 16.16
C ASP A 181 8.61 22.76 15.54
N VAL A 182 9.18 21.85 16.33
CA VAL A 182 10.15 20.85 15.91
C VAL A 182 9.46 19.51 15.66
N LEU A 183 9.60 18.98 14.45
CA LEU A 183 9.03 17.71 14.04
C LEU A 183 9.87 16.54 14.58
N GLU A 184 9.30 15.72 15.48
CA GLU A 184 9.93 14.50 16.04
C GLU A 184 11.41 14.65 16.39
N GLY A 185 11.79 15.78 17.05
CA GLY A 185 13.18 16.06 17.43
C GLY A 185 14.10 16.46 16.26
N GLY A 186 13.55 16.99 15.17
CA GLY A 186 14.32 17.52 14.04
C GLY A 186 14.44 16.58 12.84
N VAL A 187 13.49 15.64 12.65
CA VAL A 187 13.43 14.84 11.43
C VAL A 187 12.91 15.66 10.25
N THR A 188 13.40 15.36 9.08
CA THR A 188 12.94 15.93 7.80
C THR A 188 11.81 15.08 7.22
N PRO A 189 10.66 15.66 6.88
CA PRO A 189 9.56 14.95 6.22
C PRO A 189 9.95 14.40 4.85
N GLY A 190 9.50 13.17 4.53
CA GLY A 190 9.55 12.63 3.19
C GLY A 190 8.58 13.34 2.23
N ARG A 191 8.82 13.23 0.93
CA ARG A 191 7.93 13.80 -0.11
C ARG A 191 7.15 12.73 -0.86
N GLU A 192 7.76 11.59 -1.07
CA GLU A 192 7.27 10.54 -1.94
C GLU A 192 6.44 9.51 -1.19
N CYS A 193 5.54 8.87 -1.93
CA CYS A 193 4.72 7.76 -1.44
C CYS A 193 4.84 6.59 -2.44
N PRO A 194 6.02 5.95 -2.52
CA PRO A 194 6.29 4.91 -3.50
C PRO A 194 5.52 3.62 -3.18
N VAL A 195 5.16 2.89 -4.24
CA VAL A 195 4.77 1.48 -4.17
C VAL A 195 5.93 0.64 -4.66
N PHE A 196 6.29 -0.38 -3.89
CA PHE A 196 7.39 -1.27 -4.17
C PHE A 196 6.88 -2.55 -4.84
N ASP A 197 7.44 -2.88 -6.00
CA ASP A 197 7.15 -4.15 -6.69
C ASP A 197 7.93 -5.28 -6.02
N CYS A 198 7.23 -6.10 -5.23
CA CYS A 198 7.75 -7.30 -4.63
C CYS A 198 7.36 -8.54 -5.45
N ASP A 199 8.06 -9.65 -5.30
CA ASP A 199 7.73 -10.89 -6.04
C ASP A 199 6.37 -11.49 -5.64
N PHE A 200 5.86 -11.14 -4.45
CA PHE A 200 4.54 -11.53 -3.98
C PHE A 200 3.42 -10.55 -4.39
N GLY A 201 3.74 -9.31 -4.75
CA GLY A 201 2.78 -8.26 -5.08
C GLY A 201 3.28 -6.86 -4.77
N LYS A 202 2.39 -5.86 -4.83
CA LYS A 202 2.70 -4.45 -4.66
C LYS A 202 2.54 -4.01 -3.21
N LEU A 203 3.63 -3.54 -2.60
CA LEU A 203 3.70 -3.08 -1.21
C LEU A 203 3.73 -1.56 -1.12
N GLY A 204 2.75 -0.97 -0.44
CA GLY A 204 2.78 0.41 0.03
C GLY A 204 3.27 0.49 1.48
N ILE A 205 3.75 1.65 1.90
CA ILE A 205 4.19 1.90 3.27
C ILE A 205 3.63 3.24 3.74
N GLN A 206 3.12 3.28 4.97
CA GLN A 206 2.78 4.49 5.72
C GLN A 206 3.29 4.32 7.14
N ILE A 207 3.80 5.37 7.78
CA ILE A 207 4.34 5.31 9.14
C ILE A 207 3.44 6.11 10.09
N CYS A 208 2.91 5.44 11.11
CA CYS A 208 2.23 6.01 12.28
C CYS A 208 1.27 7.15 11.94
N TRP A 209 1.67 8.41 12.19
CA TRP A 209 0.84 9.61 12.03
C TRP A 209 0.41 9.88 10.57
N ASP A 210 1.08 9.26 9.59
CA ASP A 210 0.62 9.31 8.19
C ASP A 210 -0.84 8.82 8.04
N VAL A 211 -1.34 8.04 9.00
CA VAL A 211 -2.72 7.54 9.00
C VAL A 211 -3.79 8.63 9.08
N GLN A 212 -3.42 9.84 9.51
CA GLN A 212 -4.33 10.98 9.62
C GLN A 212 -4.50 11.75 8.30
N TYR A 213 -3.71 11.44 7.27
CA TYR A 213 -3.65 12.19 6.02
C TYR A 213 -4.02 11.28 4.85
N ASP A 214 -5.20 11.51 4.25
CA ASP A 214 -5.75 10.65 3.20
C ASP A 214 -4.90 10.60 1.92
N GLU A 215 -4.20 11.68 1.57
CA GLU A 215 -3.50 11.80 0.29
C GLU A 215 -2.39 10.74 0.07
N GLY A 216 -1.74 10.28 1.14
CA GLY A 216 -0.75 9.19 1.06
C GLY A 216 -1.40 7.86 0.72
N TRP A 217 -2.51 7.55 1.37
CA TRP A 217 -3.28 6.33 1.16
C TRP A 217 -3.93 6.30 -0.22
N ASP A 218 -4.50 7.45 -0.66
CA ASP A 218 -5.04 7.63 -2.02
C ASP A 218 -3.95 7.40 -3.09
N ALA A 219 -2.74 7.93 -2.87
CA ALA A 219 -1.62 7.78 -3.79
C ALA A 219 -1.19 6.31 -3.92
N LEU A 220 -1.09 5.58 -2.80
CA LEU A 220 -0.77 4.15 -2.79
C LEU A 220 -1.82 3.33 -3.55
N ALA A 221 -3.11 3.63 -3.35
CA ALA A 221 -4.20 2.96 -4.05
C ALA A 221 -4.12 3.21 -5.57
N LYS A 222 -3.91 4.46 -5.99
CA LYS A 222 -3.73 4.83 -7.40
C LYS A 222 -2.53 4.15 -8.06
N ALA A 223 -1.45 3.94 -7.29
CA ALA A 223 -0.26 3.23 -7.73
C ALA A 223 -0.43 1.69 -7.71
N GLY A 224 -1.58 1.21 -7.24
CA GLY A 224 -1.96 -0.20 -7.26
C GLY A 224 -1.41 -1.03 -6.10
N ALA A 225 -1.14 -0.42 -4.94
CA ALA A 225 -0.78 -1.17 -3.73
C ALA A 225 -1.82 -2.25 -3.41
N GLU A 226 -1.35 -3.42 -3.02
CA GLU A 226 -2.18 -4.57 -2.64
C GLU A 226 -2.11 -4.84 -1.14
N ILE A 227 -0.97 -4.52 -0.53
CA ILE A 227 -0.74 -4.51 0.91
C ILE A 227 -0.15 -3.15 1.27
N VAL A 228 -0.61 -2.56 2.36
CA VAL A 228 0.04 -1.40 2.99
C VAL A 228 0.57 -1.82 4.35
N ALA A 229 1.88 -1.79 4.52
CA ALA A 229 2.53 -1.93 5.80
C ALA A 229 2.38 -0.63 6.58
N TRP A 230 1.94 -0.73 7.83
CA TRP A 230 1.77 0.41 8.73
C TRP A 230 2.54 0.20 10.05
N PRO A 231 3.88 0.37 10.02
CA PRO A 231 4.67 0.45 11.25
C PRO A 231 4.27 1.70 12.05
N THR A 232 3.98 1.53 13.34
CA THR A 232 3.38 2.60 14.15
C THR A 232 3.70 2.45 15.64
N ALA A 233 3.73 3.58 16.36
CA ALA A 233 3.70 3.62 17.82
C ALA A 233 2.26 3.49 18.36
N SER A 234 1.26 3.82 17.54
CA SER A 234 -0.15 3.87 17.93
C SER A 234 -0.85 2.52 17.76
N PRO A 235 -1.64 2.06 18.73
CA PRO A 235 -2.47 0.86 18.60
C PRO A 235 -3.83 1.17 17.94
N ALA A 236 -3.98 2.27 17.20
CA ALA A 236 -5.24 2.68 16.58
C ALA A 236 -5.78 1.61 15.64
N THR A 237 -7.08 1.43 15.61
CA THR A 237 -7.75 0.39 14.83
C THR A 237 -8.78 0.93 13.85
N LEU A 238 -9.48 2.01 14.18
CA LEU A 238 -10.56 2.55 13.35
C LEU A 238 -10.06 3.13 12.03
N THR A 239 -9.06 4.02 12.10
CA THR A 239 -8.56 4.70 10.90
C THR A 239 -7.90 3.74 9.90
N PRO A 240 -6.97 2.83 10.30
CA PRO A 240 -6.40 1.87 9.36
C PRO A 240 -7.44 0.90 8.79
N SER A 241 -8.46 0.51 9.55
CA SER A 241 -9.60 -0.26 9.06
C SER A 241 -10.37 0.50 7.97
N ALA A 242 -10.66 1.80 8.21
CA ALA A 242 -11.34 2.65 7.23
C ALA A 242 -10.51 2.82 5.94
N GLN A 243 -9.19 2.97 6.04
CA GLN A 243 -8.31 3.05 4.87
C GLN A 243 -8.29 1.74 4.08
N ALA A 244 -8.27 0.59 4.76
CA ALA A 244 -8.37 -0.72 4.11
C ALA A 244 -9.69 -0.87 3.32
N ALA A 245 -10.82 -0.54 3.94
CA ALA A 245 -12.14 -0.59 3.32
C ALA A 245 -12.27 0.35 2.13
N ARG A 246 -11.80 1.59 2.28
CA ARG A 246 -11.91 2.66 1.26
C ARG A 246 -11.14 2.32 0.00
N HIS A 247 -9.94 1.76 0.16
CA HIS A 247 -8.99 1.58 -0.94
C HIS A 247 -8.89 0.15 -1.47
N ARG A 248 -9.59 -0.80 -0.84
CA ARG A 248 -9.60 -2.19 -1.28
C ARG A 248 -8.19 -2.81 -1.34
N TYR A 249 -7.40 -2.62 -0.27
CA TYR A 249 -6.13 -3.29 -0.05
C TYR A 249 -6.03 -3.81 1.39
N TYR A 250 -5.11 -4.72 1.66
CA TYR A 250 -4.82 -5.12 3.03
C TYR A 250 -4.00 -4.03 3.75
N VAL A 251 -4.26 -3.84 5.04
CA VAL A 251 -3.41 -3.00 5.91
C VAL A 251 -2.87 -3.87 7.04
N ALA A 252 -1.55 -3.94 7.18
CA ALA A 252 -0.88 -4.72 8.21
C ALA A 252 -0.16 -3.79 9.20
N SER A 253 -0.70 -3.68 10.44
CA SER A 253 -0.07 -2.87 11.49
C SER A 253 0.98 -3.65 12.24
N SER A 254 2.12 -3.02 12.52
CA SER A 254 3.14 -3.48 13.44
C SER A 254 3.37 -2.37 14.46
N VAL A 255 3.22 -2.64 15.75
CA VAL A 255 2.92 -1.61 16.76
C VAL A 255 3.84 -1.66 17.96
N TRP A 256 3.93 -0.55 18.71
CA TRP A 256 4.72 -0.55 19.95
C TRP A 256 4.05 -1.29 21.10
N ARG A 257 2.72 -1.29 21.18
CA ARG A 257 1.96 -1.81 22.32
C ARG A 257 0.54 -2.17 21.97
N ASN A 258 -0.11 -2.91 22.85
CA ASN A 258 -1.53 -3.23 22.89
C ASN A 258 -1.91 -4.28 21.85
N ASN A 259 -2.12 -3.92 20.58
CA ASN A 259 -2.58 -4.87 19.56
C ASN A 259 -1.90 -4.65 18.21
N ALA A 260 -1.50 -5.75 17.54
CA ALA A 260 -1.12 -5.74 16.12
C ALA A 260 -2.24 -6.40 15.32
N THR A 261 -2.64 -5.76 14.23
CA THR A 261 -3.84 -6.15 13.46
C THR A 261 -3.57 -6.11 11.97
N ILE A 262 -4.08 -7.12 11.26
CA ILE A 262 -4.17 -7.15 9.80
C ILE A 262 -5.63 -6.93 9.42
N TYR A 263 -5.88 -5.93 8.59
CA TYR A 263 -7.20 -5.57 8.08
C TYR A 263 -7.36 -6.04 6.65
N GLU A 264 -8.53 -6.58 6.35
CA GLU A 264 -8.94 -6.98 5.01
C GLU A 264 -9.34 -5.77 4.14
N PRO A 265 -9.40 -5.94 2.82
CA PRO A 265 -9.96 -4.98 1.89
C PRO A 265 -11.43 -4.59 2.13
N THR A 266 -12.13 -5.30 3.00
CA THR A 266 -13.45 -4.96 3.53
C THR A 266 -13.40 -4.00 4.71
N GLY A 267 -12.23 -3.80 5.33
CA GLY A 267 -12.03 -3.10 6.60
C GLY A 267 -12.15 -4.01 7.83
N MET A 268 -12.66 -5.24 7.65
CA MET A 268 -12.73 -6.20 8.74
C MET A 268 -11.34 -6.68 9.19
N VAL A 269 -11.28 -7.23 10.40
CA VAL A 269 -10.06 -7.78 10.96
C VAL A 269 -9.84 -9.19 10.42
N ALA A 270 -8.78 -9.37 9.61
CA ALA A 270 -8.35 -10.70 9.16
C ALA A 270 -7.70 -11.48 10.30
N ALA A 271 -6.82 -10.81 11.05
CA ALA A 271 -6.13 -11.39 12.20
C ALA A 271 -5.68 -10.29 13.17
N ARG A 272 -5.63 -10.62 14.46
CA ARG A 272 -5.17 -9.73 15.52
C ARG A 272 -4.49 -10.52 16.61
N ILE A 273 -3.47 -9.92 17.20
CA ILE A 273 -2.94 -10.31 18.50
C ILE A 273 -3.00 -9.12 19.46
N GLU A 274 -3.00 -9.44 20.75
CA GLU A 274 -2.89 -8.49 21.85
C GLU A 274 -1.78 -8.93 22.80
N GLU A 275 -1.25 -7.99 23.58
CA GLU A 275 -0.31 -8.32 24.66
C GLU A 275 -0.92 -9.37 25.63
N PRO A 276 -0.14 -10.35 26.12
CA PRO A 276 1.32 -10.44 26.04
C PRO A 276 1.88 -11.10 24.76
N SER A 277 1.06 -11.44 23.78
CA SER A 277 1.55 -11.97 22.49
C SER A 277 2.37 -10.89 21.75
N ARG A 278 3.46 -11.32 21.12
CA ARG A 278 4.39 -10.37 20.47
C ARG A 278 4.48 -10.49 18.96
N VAL A 279 4.06 -11.62 18.39
CA VAL A 279 4.20 -11.91 16.96
C VAL A 279 2.91 -12.43 16.39
N LEU A 280 2.38 -11.74 15.39
CA LEU A 280 1.27 -12.15 14.53
C LEU A 280 1.83 -12.65 13.20
N VAL A 281 1.34 -13.79 12.71
CA VAL A 281 1.57 -14.27 11.35
C VAL A 281 0.23 -14.66 10.75
N HIS A 282 -0.04 -14.23 9.51
CA HIS A 282 -1.28 -14.54 8.83
C HIS A 282 -1.06 -14.66 7.32
N GLU A 283 -1.75 -15.61 6.69
CA GLU A 283 -1.74 -15.80 5.24
C GLU A 283 -2.89 -14.99 4.62
N LEU A 284 -2.55 -14.17 3.63
CA LEU A 284 -3.48 -13.37 2.83
C LEU A 284 -3.62 -13.99 1.43
N ASP A 285 -4.73 -13.72 0.74
CA ASP A 285 -4.81 -13.93 -0.71
C ASP A 285 -5.02 -12.59 -1.41
N LEU A 286 -4.10 -12.22 -2.31
CA LEU A 286 -4.20 -10.98 -3.08
C LEU A 286 -5.16 -11.09 -4.27
N SER A 287 -5.68 -12.29 -4.54
CA SER A 287 -6.68 -12.58 -5.56
C SER A 287 -8.00 -12.92 -4.87
N TYR A 288 -8.80 -11.91 -4.59
CA TYR A 288 -10.05 -12.02 -3.83
C TYR A 288 -11.22 -11.35 -4.56
N ALA A 289 -12.43 -11.67 -4.11
CA ALA A 289 -13.67 -10.97 -4.43
C ALA A 289 -14.34 -10.46 -3.16
N ILE A 290 -14.88 -9.25 -3.18
CA ILE A 290 -15.74 -8.75 -2.12
C ILE A 290 -17.19 -8.92 -2.58
N LEU A 291 -18.00 -9.61 -1.78
CA LEU A 291 -19.39 -9.86 -2.06
C LEU A 291 -20.27 -9.21 -1.00
N GLY A 292 -21.26 -8.45 -1.45
CA GLY A 292 -22.33 -7.93 -0.61
C GLY A 292 -23.42 -8.97 -0.37
N TRP A 293 -24.34 -8.66 0.51
CA TRP A 293 -25.51 -9.51 0.77
C TRP A 293 -26.29 -9.78 -0.52
N SER A 294 -26.68 -11.04 -0.70
CA SER A 294 -27.65 -11.44 -1.70
C SER A 294 -28.35 -12.74 -1.28
N GLY A 295 -29.58 -12.93 -1.69
CA GLY A 295 -30.33 -14.17 -1.46
C GLY A 295 -29.67 -15.40 -2.10
N PHE A 296 -28.86 -15.21 -3.14
CA PHE A 296 -28.10 -16.29 -3.79
C PHE A 296 -26.88 -16.70 -3.00
N LEU A 297 -26.22 -15.76 -2.33
CA LEU A 297 -24.98 -15.99 -1.58
C LEU A 297 -25.21 -16.72 -0.26
N ARG A 298 -26.29 -16.43 0.43
CA ARG A 298 -26.61 -16.98 1.77
C ARG A 298 -25.40 -16.88 2.72
N ASN A 299 -24.83 -15.68 2.83
CA ASN A 299 -23.63 -15.40 3.64
C ASN A 299 -22.40 -16.27 3.31
N GLY A 300 -22.29 -16.75 2.07
CA GLY A 300 -21.19 -17.59 1.59
C GLY A 300 -21.52 -19.08 1.54
N GLU A 301 -22.61 -19.54 2.19
CA GLU A 301 -22.95 -20.95 2.23
C GLU A 301 -23.23 -21.55 0.85
N ALA A 302 -23.79 -20.78 -0.10
CA ALA A 302 -24.01 -21.24 -1.46
C ALA A 302 -22.71 -21.62 -2.19
N LEU A 303 -21.63 -20.87 -1.94
CA LEU A 303 -20.32 -21.17 -2.48
C LEU A 303 -19.66 -22.35 -1.75
N ARG A 304 -19.81 -22.41 -0.41
CA ARG A 304 -19.30 -23.53 0.38
C ARG A 304 -19.96 -24.86 -0.01
N GLU A 305 -21.27 -24.89 -0.20
CA GLU A 305 -22.00 -26.09 -0.65
C GLU A 305 -21.51 -26.58 -2.01
N ARG A 306 -21.18 -25.66 -2.92
CA ARG A 306 -20.74 -26.00 -4.27
C ARG A 306 -19.27 -26.38 -4.36
N TYR A 307 -18.39 -25.71 -3.60
CA TYR A 307 -16.95 -25.82 -3.76
C TYR A 307 -16.23 -26.46 -2.56
N GLY A 308 -16.90 -26.61 -1.40
CA GLY A 308 -16.30 -27.18 -0.18
C GLY A 308 -15.07 -26.41 0.27
N GLU A 309 -13.99 -27.13 0.57
CA GLU A 309 -12.71 -26.57 1.02
C GLU A 309 -11.94 -25.79 -0.09
N ARG A 310 -12.38 -25.88 -1.33
CA ARG A 310 -11.79 -25.12 -2.45
C ARG A 310 -12.11 -23.64 -2.43
N ILE A 311 -13.00 -23.19 -1.54
CA ILE A 311 -13.29 -21.79 -1.25
C ILE A 311 -12.92 -21.45 0.17
N GLY A 312 -12.27 -20.31 0.35
CA GLY A 312 -12.12 -19.65 1.65
C GLY A 312 -12.91 -18.35 1.65
N PHE A 313 -13.46 -17.99 2.79
CA PHE A 313 -14.10 -16.69 2.95
C PHE A 313 -14.21 -16.27 4.43
N HIS A 314 -14.36 -14.95 4.60
CA HIS A 314 -14.74 -14.32 5.85
C HIS A 314 -15.95 -13.41 5.55
N TYR A 315 -17.12 -13.74 6.07
CA TYR A 315 -18.37 -12.98 5.92
C TYR A 315 -18.87 -12.52 7.28
N ASP A 316 -19.14 -11.21 7.41
CA ASP A 316 -19.78 -10.68 8.61
C ASP A 316 -21.24 -10.28 8.29
N PRO A 317 -22.24 -10.98 8.87
CA PRO A 317 -23.64 -10.64 8.66
C PRO A 317 -24.05 -9.26 9.19
N ARG A 318 -23.25 -8.65 10.07
CA ARG A 318 -23.53 -7.28 10.59
C ARG A 318 -23.13 -6.20 9.60
N GLU A 319 -22.17 -6.52 8.72
CA GLU A 319 -21.69 -5.65 7.65
C GLU A 319 -22.35 -5.98 6.29
N ASP A 320 -23.13 -7.06 6.22
CA ASP A 320 -23.75 -7.59 4.99
C ASP A 320 -22.73 -7.76 3.84
N MET A 321 -21.47 -8.10 4.18
CA MET A 321 -20.42 -8.31 3.19
C MET A 321 -19.37 -9.31 3.66
N GLY A 322 -18.59 -9.81 2.72
CA GLY A 322 -17.45 -10.67 3.01
C GLY A 322 -16.36 -10.62 1.95
N LEU A 323 -15.18 -11.08 2.36
CA LEU A 323 -14.04 -11.34 1.51
C LEU A 323 -14.01 -12.83 1.15
N PHE A 324 -13.83 -13.15 -0.13
CA PHE A 324 -13.83 -14.52 -0.66
C PHE A 324 -12.57 -14.74 -1.50
N TRP A 325 -11.97 -15.93 -1.40
CA TRP A 325 -10.80 -16.32 -2.18
C TRP A 325 -10.86 -17.78 -2.61
N SER A 326 -10.10 -18.13 -3.64
CA SER A 326 -10.04 -19.51 -4.12
C SER A 326 -8.85 -20.25 -3.48
N ASN A 327 -9.11 -21.45 -2.97
CA ASN A 327 -8.10 -22.42 -2.60
C ASN A 327 -7.87 -23.47 -3.72
N ASP A 328 -8.55 -23.30 -4.87
CA ASP A 328 -8.43 -24.16 -6.03
C ASP A 328 -7.39 -23.57 -7.01
N PRO A 329 -6.33 -24.29 -7.37
CA PRO A 329 -5.30 -23.77 -8.27
C PRO A 329 -5.79 -23.57 -9.71
N THR A 330 -6.96 -24.13 -10.07
CA THR A 330 -7.50 -24.14 -11.43
C THR A 330 -8.70 -23.24 -11.65
N THR A 331 -9.37 -22.84 -10.58
CA THR A 331 -10.61 -22.06 -10.63
C THR A 331 -10.46 -20.76 -9.84
N THR A 332 -10.61 -19.62 -10.50
CA THR A 332 -10.53 -18.31 -9.85
C THR A 332 -11.78 -18.03 -9.00
N ILE A 333 -11.66 -17.20 -7.99
CA ILE A 333 -12.81 -16.82 -7.16
C ILE A 333 -13.90 -16.11 -7.98
N GLY A 334 -13.52 -15.27 -8.96
CA GLY A 334 -14.48 -14.64 -9.87
C GLY A 334 -15.29 -15.65 -10.68
N ALA A 335 -14.66 -16.73 -11.17
CA ALA A 335 -15.36 -17.82 -11.84
C ALA A 335 -16.32 -18.56 -10.90
N MET A 336 -15.91 -18.80 -9.64
CA MET A 336 -16.77 -19.42 -8.62
C MET A 336 -18.00 -18.54 -8.34
N VAL A 337 -17.81 -17.23 -8.16
CA VAL A 337 -18.90 -16.26 -7.91
C VAL A 337 -19.88 -16.24 -9.07
N ARG A 338 -19.41 -16.12 -10.30
CA ARG A 338 -20.27 -16.15 -11.50
C ARG A 338 -21.05 -17.45 -11.66
N SER A 339 -20.50 -18.57 -11.20
CA SER A 339 -21.16 -19.88 -11.30
C SER A 339 -22.43 -20.02 -10.47
N ILE A 340 -22.63 -19.15 -9.48
CA ILE A 340 -23.86 -19.06 -8.67
C ILE A 340 -24.72 -17.86 -9.06
N GLY A 341 -24.39 -17.14 -10.15
CA GLY A 341 -25.09 -15.93 -10.58
C GLY A 341 -24.73 -14.69 -9.77
N GLY A 342 -23.62 -14.73 -9.00
CA GLY A 342 -23.11 -13.61 -8.24
C GLY A 342 -22.25 -12.64 -9.05
N GLU A 343 -22.07 -11.44 -8.52
CA GLU A 343 -21.14 -10.43 -9.02
C GLU A 343 -20.39 -9.79 -7.84
N GLU A 344 -19.21 -9.24 -8.08
CA GLU A 344 -18.43 -8.52 -7.06
C GLU A 344 -19.13 -7.21 -6.68
N LEU A 345 -19.01 -6.80 -5.41
CA LEU A 345 -19.68 -5.61 -4.87
C LEU A 345 -19.34 -4.34 -5.67
N ASP A 346 -18.08 -4.12 -6.02
CA ASP A 346 -17.66 -2.93 -6.75
C ASP A 346 -18.23 -2.92 -8.20
N VAL A 347 -18.37 -4.10 -8.82
CA VAL A 347 -19.05 -4.26 -10.13
C VAL A 347 -20.53 -3.94 -10.01
N GLN A 348 -21.19 -4.43 -8.95
CA GLN A 348 -22.58 -4.15 -8.66
C GLN A 348 -22.83 -2.65 -8.44
N VAL A 349 -21.98 -2.01 -7.63
CA VAL A 349 -22.08 -0.56 -7.35
C VAL A 349 -21.95 0.24 -8.64
N GLU A 350 -20.97 -0.09 -9.49
CA GLU A 350 -20.77 0.63 -10.75
C GLU A 350 -21.92 0.40 -11.74
N ARG A 351 -22.44 -0.81 -11.84
CA ARG A 351 -23.64 -1.11 -12.62
C ARG A 351 -24.83 -0.32 -12.13
N ASN A 352 -25.06 -0.26 -10.83
CA ASN A 352 -26.14 0.51 -10.23
C ASN A 352 -26.00 2.01 -10.51
N ARG A 353 -24.80 2.57 -10.38
CA ARG A 353 -24.53 3.99 -10.70
C ARG A 353 -24.92 4.32 -12.13
N ARG A 354 -24.52 3.48 -13.11
CA ARG A 354 -24.90 3.69 -14.52
C ARG A 354 -26.41 3.64 -14.77
N LEU A 355 -27.14 2.84 -14.02
CA LEU A 355 -28.62 2.78 -14.12
C LEU A 355 -29.30 3.95 -13.40
N GLN A 356 -28.76 4.40 -12.29
CA GLN A 356 -29.31 5.47 -11.48
C GLN A 356 -29.15 6.85 -12.12
N GLU A 357 -28.01 7.12 -12.76
CA GLU A 357 -27.69 8.45 -13.29
C GLU A 357 -28.75 8.99 -14.27
N PRO A 358 -29.17 8.26 -15.32
CA PRO A 358 -30.23 8.72 -16.22
C PRO A 358 -31.63 8.75 -15.59
N ALA A 359 -31.83 8.07 -14.45
CA ALA A 359 -33.11 8.01 -13.75
C ALA A 359 -33.26 9.08 -12.66
N ARG A 360 -32.23 9.91 -12.43
CA ARG A 360 -32.30 11.00 -11.44
C ARG A 360 -33.30 12.06 -11.85
N LEU A 361 -33.97 12.64 -10.86
CA LEU A 361 -34.81 13.84 -11.09
C LEU A 361 -33.94 15.00 -11.60
N PRO A 362 -34.44 15.87 -12.48
CA PRO A 362 -33.75 17.09 -12.86
C PRO A 362 -33.36 17.90 -11.62
N SER A 363 -32.18 18.52 -11.65
CA SER A 363 -31.82 19.50 -10.61
C SER A 363 -32.82 20.64 -10.62
N PRO A 364 -33.28 21.15 -9.47
CA PRO A 364 -34.24 22.25 -9.35
C PRO A 364 -33.71 23.55 -9.96
#